data_f8b2538d11db3108e5e220b0565a0ca3
#
_entry.id   f8b2538d11db3108e5e220b0565a0ca3
#
_cell.length_a   1.000
_cell.length_b   1.000
_cell.length_c   1.000
_cell.angle_alpha   90.00
_cell.angle_beta   90.00
_cell.angle_gamma   90.00
#
_symmetry.space_group_name_H-M   'P 1'
#
loop_
_entity.id
_entity.type
_entity.pdbx_description
1 polymer ?
#
loop_
_entity_poly.entity_id
_entity_poly.type
_entity_poly.pdbx_seq_one_letter_code
_entity_poly.pdbx_strand_id
1 'polypeptide(L)'
;MNRRRSVIACIWDFDKTLIPGNMQAPLLREYGIDEYAFWAEIDTLPSKFRSRGIRLSDTLTYLNYILELVKQGHLPGLSKAKLMGYGQQLAFFPGMPEFFSVLKADIVGDERCRVEGITLEHYIISSGHAETIRGSNAASFVDGIFACEFLENEIEKEAKSFWERIEKKRRGIERGDNVLEEDSQSKSYDNADQIVFEEIEQSASDSGEAEIRQIACVIDNTHKTRCLFEINKGSNKNPAIDVNAAVDDCHRRIPFCNMIYIADGPSDIPAFSVIRGHGGKAFAVYDPSNENEFAQNDRMLSEGRIDAYGPADYRLESSTAKWIRMHVKKIAQRILNEREQLQEKLIGKPPEHLF
;
A
#
# COMPACT_ATOMS: atom_id res chain seq x y z
N MET A 1 -11.06 26.48 11.39
CA MET A 1 -11.25 26.11 9.96
C MET A 1 -10.64 24.73 9.73
N ASN A 2 -11.42 23.77 9.25
CA ASN A 2 -10.99 22.35 9.23
C ASN A 2 -10.04 22.08 8.04
N ARG A 3 -8.71 22.22 8.25
CA ARG A 3 -7.65 21.95 7.25
C ARG A 3 -7.59 20.49 6.78
N ARG A 4 -8.37 19.58 7.39
CA ARG A 4 -8.28 18.12 7.19
C ARG A 4 -8.76 17.61 5.83
N ARG A 5 -9.52 18.38 5.04
CA ARG A 5 -10.05 17.97 3.72
C ARG A 5 -9.21 18.47 2.53
N SER A 6 -7.98 18.91 2.77
CA SER A 6 -7.12 19.53 1.76
C SER A 6 -6.22 18.56 1.03
N VAL A 7 -6.26 17.28 1.39
CA VAL A 7 -5.37 16.28 0.81
C VAL A 7 -6.08 15.55 -0.32
N ILE A 8 -5.40 15.46 -1.46
CA ILE A 8 -5.75 14.62 -2.59
C ILE A 8 -4.86 13.38 -2.52
N ALA A 9 -5.38 12.18 -2.76
CA ALA A 9 -4.58 10.97 -2.82
C ALA A 9 -4.66 10.34 -4.22
N CYS A 10 -3.49 10.08 -4.81
CA CYS A 10 -3.36 9.16 -5.92
C CYS A 10 -2.83 7.83 -5.38
N ILE A 11 -3.60 6.78 -5.58
CA ILE A 11 -3.35 5.44 -5.05
C ILE A 11 -3.06 4.53 -6.23
N TRP A 12 -1.96 3.81 -6.17
CA TRP A 12 -1.40 3.06 -7.27
C TRP A 12 -1.24 1.59 -6.89
N ASP A 13 -1.68 0.71 -7.75
CA ASP A 13 -1.14 -0.64 -7.75
C ASP A 13 0.29 -0.61 -8.30
N PHE A 14 1.04 -1.71 -8.18
CA PHE A 14 2.46 -1.72 -8.54
C PHE A 14 2.74 -2.57 -9.80
N ASP A 15 2.51 -3.88 -9.71
CA ASP A 15 2.76 -4.80 -10.82
C ASP A 15 1.83 -4.51 -12.00
N LYS A 16 2.35 -4.50 -13.23
CA LYS A 16 1.63 -4.15 -14.46
C LYS A 16 0.96 -2.77 -14.45
N THR A 17 1.16 -2.00 -13.37
CA THR A 17 0.66 -0.63 -13.23
C THR A 17 1.79 0.39 -13.31
N LEU A 18 2.83 0.25 -12.49
CA LEU A 18 4.01 1.12 -12.50
C LEU A 18 5.17 0.48 -13.27
N ILE A 19 5.24 -0.84 -13.27
CA ILE A 19 6.26 -1.66 -13.94
C ILE A 19 5.60 -2.62 -14.94
N PRO A 20 6.27 -2.96 -16.05
CA PRO A 20 5.80 -4.01 -16.96
C PRO A 20 6.07 -5.40 -16.35
N GLY A 21 5.02 -6.15 -16.00
CA GLY A 21 5.13 -7.47 -15.40
C GLY A 21 5.14 -7.48 -13.88
N ASN A 22 5.71 -8.54 -13.31
CA ASN A 22 5.69 -8.80 -11.87
C ASN A 22 7.04 -8.43 -11.22
N MET A 23 7.01 -7.87 -10.03
CA MET A 23 8.22 -7.48 -9.28
C MET A 23 9.10 -8.67 -8.87
N GLN A 24 8.59 -9.90 -8.95
CA GLN A 24 9.33 -11.12 -8.66
C GLN A 24 10.29 -11.54 -9.79
N ALA A 25 10.17 -10.94 -10.98
CA ALA A 25 10.99 -11.32 -12.14
C ALA A 25 12.52 -11.28 -11.89
N PRO A 26 13.12 -10.26 -11.23
CA PRO A 26 14.53 -10.26 -10.89
C PRO A 26 14.91 -11.37 -9.91
N LEU A 27 14.09 -11.63 -8.90
CA LEU A 27 14.26 -12.74 -7.95
C LEU A 27 14.32 -14.07 -8.70
N LEU A 28 13.30 -14.40 -9.48
CA LEU A 28 13.20 -15.67 -10.19
C LEU A 28 14.37 -15.87 -11.15
N ARG A 29 14.77 -14.80 -11.83
CA ARG A 29 15.92 -14.79 -12.74
C ARG A 29 17.24 -15.11 -12.03
N GLU A 30 17.50 -14.53 -10.85
CA GLU A 30 18.73 -14.78 -10.10
C GLU A 30 18.88 -16.25 -9.73
N TYR A 31 17.78 -16.91 -9.36
CA TYR A 31 17.79 -18.32 -8.99
C TYR A 31 17.53 -19.28 -10.18
N GLY A 32 17.51 -18.76 -11.41
CA GLY A 32 17.31 -19.57 -12.63
C GLY A 32 15.93 -20.20 -12.75
N ILE A 33 14.92 -19.61 -12.14
CA ILE A 33 13.53 -20.08 -12.17
C ILE A 33 12.82 -19.39 -13.34
N ASP A 34 12.19 -20.17 -14.22
CA ASP A 34 11.34 -19.63 -15.28
C ASP A 34 10.07 -19.01 -14.69
N GLU A 35 9.84 -17.72 -14.98
CA GLU A 35 8.74 -16.95 -14.40
C GLU A 35 7.37 -17.52 -14.80
N TYR A 36 7.22 -17.91 -16.07
CA TYR A 36 5.96 -18.50 -16.55
C TYR A 36 5.66 -19.83 -15.87
N ALA A 37 6.65 -20.70 -15.77
CA ALA A 37 6.50 -21.98 -15.08
C ALA A 37 6.20 -21.80 -13.58
N PHE A 38 6.81 -20.82 -12.94
CA PHE A 38 6.55 -20.49 -11.53
C PHE A 38 5.08 -20.11 -11.32
N TRP A 39 4.58 -19.14 -12.08
CA TRP A 39 3.19 -18.68 -11.93
C TRP A 39 2.18 -19.76 -12.37
N ALA A 40 2.48 -20.51 -13.43
CA ALA A 40 1.63 -21.63 -13.86
C ALA A 40 1.50 -22.71 -12.75
N GLU A 41 2.56 -23.01 -12.01
CA GLU A 41 2.47 -23.92 -10.85
C GLU A 41 1.62 -23.33 -9.73
N ILE A 42 1.87 -22.05 -9.35
CA ILE A 42 1.09 -21.35 -8.32
C ILE A 42 -0.41 -21.38 -8.63
N ASP A 43 -0.80 -21.10 -9.87
CA ASP A 43 -2.21 -21.05 -10.31
C ASP A 43 -2.91 -22.41 -10.23
N THR A 44 -2.16 -23.51 -10.26
CA THR A 44 -2.74 -24.84 -10.10
C THR A 44 -3.06 -25.22 -8.65
N LEU A 45 -2.35 -24.63 -7.69
CA LEU A 45 -2.43 -25.03 -6.28
C LEU A 45 -3.82 -24.84 -5.64
N PRO A 46 -4.55 -23.72 -5.85
CA PRO A 46 -5.88 -23.57 -5.30
C PRO A 46 -6.85 -24.68 -5.70
N SER A 47 -6.80 -25.14 -6.96
CA SER A 47 -7.65 -26.23 -7.43
C SER A 47 -7.21 -27.59 -6.86
N LYS A 48 -5.91 -27.87 -6.82
CA LYS A 48 -5.35 -29.09 -6.22
C LYS A 48 -5.73 -29.23 -4.74
N PHE A 49 -5.66 -28.15 -3.96
CA PHE A 49 -5.98 -28.18 -2.55
C PHE A 49 -7.48 -28.17 -2.25
N ARG A 50 -8.28 -27.54 -3.11
CA ARG A 50 -9.76 -27.58 -3.00
C ARG A 50 -10.28 -29.00 -3.09
N SER A 51 -9.70 -29.87 -3.92
CA SER A 51 -10.06 -31.30 -3.97
C SER A 51 -9.80 -32.06 -2.67
N ARG A 52 -8.94 -31.51 -1.80
CA ARG A 52 -8.63 -32.04 -0.45
C ARG A 52 -9.43 -31.33 0.67
N GLY A 53 -10.41 -30.48 0.33
CA GLY A 53 -11.19 -29.72 1.29
C GLY A 53 -10.47 -28.48 1.88
N ILE A 54 -9.32 -28.07 1.32
CA ILE A 54 -8.54 -26.92 1.79
C ILE A 54 -8.72 -25.75 0.82
N ARG A 55 -9.09 -24.58 1.34
CA ARG A 55 -9.17 -23.35 0.58
C ARG A 55 -7.87 -22.56 0.71
N LEU A 56 -7.23 -22.27 -0.41
CA LEU A 56 -6.06 -21.41 -0.49
C LEU A 56 -6.45 -20.00 -0.95
N SER A 57 -5.79 -18.99 -0.41
CA SER A 57 -5.79 -17.61 -0.92
C SER A 57 -4.65 -17.46 -1.92
N ASP A 58 -4.91 -16.84 -3.07
CA ASP A 58 -3.93 -16.72 -4.15
C ASP A 58 -2.64 -16.02 -3.66
N THR A 59 -2.77 -14.85 -3.01
CA THR A 59 -1.62 -14.11 -2.48
C THR A 59 -0.86 -14.92 -1.43
N LEU A 60 -1.55 -15.49 -0.46
CA LEU A 60 -0.91 -16.28 0.59
C LEU A 60 -0.24 -17.55 0.03
N THR A 61 -0.78 -18.10 -1.06
CA THR A 61 -0.24 -19.30 -1.71
C THR A 61 1.15 -19.03 -2.27
N TYR A 62 1.33 -17.97 -3.06
CA TYR A 62 2.65 -17.68 -3.63
C TYR A 62 3.67 -17.27 -2.57
N LEU A 63 3.27 -16.52 -1.54
CA LEU A 63 4.15 -16.15 -0.44
C LEU A 63 4.67 -17.39 0.33
N ASN A 64 3.76 -18.30 0.67
CA ASN A 64 4.14 -19.57 1.31
C ASN A 64 4.99 -20.44 0.39
N TYR A 65 4.74 -20.42 -0.93
CA TYR A 65 5.53 -21.19 -1.89
C TYR A 65 6.97 -20.67 -1.94
N ILE A 66 7.17 -19.35 -1.95
CA ILE A 66 8.51 -18.74 -1.84
C ILE A 66 9.20 -19.19 -0.54
N LEU A 67 8.52 -19.11 0.61
CA LEU A 67 9.08 -19.55 1.89
C LEU A 67 9.45 -21.04 1.90
N GLU A 68 8.64 -21.88 1.28
CA GLU A 68 8.96 -23.30 1.17
C GLU A 68 10.18 -23.55 0.27
N LEU A 69 10.33 -22.79 -0.82
CA LEU A 69 11.54 -22.84 -1.65
C LEU A 69 12.80 -22.38 -0.90
N VAL A 70 12.68 -21.35 -0.05
CA VAL A 70 13.78 -20.93 0.84
C VAL A 70 14.15 -22.06 1.80
N LYS A 71 13.16 -22.61 2.49
CA LYS A 71 13.33 -23.70 3.46
C LYS A 71 13.94 -24.96 2.85
N GLN A 72 13.62 -25.26 1.59
CA GLN A 72 14.18 -26.39 0.85
C GLN A 72 15.57 -26.09 0.27
N GLY A 73 16.10 -24.87 0.43
CA GLY A 73 17.41 -24.47 -0.07
C GLY A 73 17.45 -24.19 -1.56
N HIS A 74 16.29 -23.97 -2.21
CA HIS A 74 16.21 -23.58 -3.61
C HIS A 74 16.41 -22.07 -3.81
N LEU A 75 16.15 -21.27 -2.78
CA LEU A 75 16.37 -19.82 -2.75
C LEU A 75 17.32 -19.45 -1.59
N PRO A 76 18.58 -19.93 -1.60
CA PRO A 76 19.51 -19.74 -0.49
C PRO A 76 19.84 -18.25 -0.30
N GLY A 77 19.87 -17.81 0.97
CA GLY A 77 20.21 -16.44 1.34
C GLY A 77 19.18 -15.40 0.90
N LEU A 78 17.93 -15.79 0.57
CA LEU A 78 16.88 -14.84 0.26
C LEU A 78 16.45 -14.09 1.52
N SER A 79 16.82 -12.81 1.60
CA SER A 79 16.60 -11.92 2.74
C SER A 79 15.80 -10.70 2.34
N LYS A 80 15.32 -9.92 3.34
CA LYS A 80 14.70 -8.61 3.12
C LYS A 80 15.62 -7.66 2.35
N ALA A 81 16.91 -7.65 2.69
CA ALA A 81 17.92 -6.86 1.99
C ALA A 81 18.08 -7.27 0.53
N LYS A 82 18.03 -8.57 0.23
CA LYS A 82 18.08 -9.08 -1.14
C LYS A 82 16.82 -8.67 -1.93
N LEU A 83 15.64 -8.76 -1.31
CA LEU A 83 14.39 -8.29 -1.91
C LEU A 83 14.44 -6.79 -2.24
N MET A 84 15.01 -5.95 -1.35
CA MET A 84 15.25 -4.53 -1.65
C MET A 84 16.22 -4.36 -2.84
N GLY A 85 17.27 -5.15 -2.93
CA GLY A 85 18.19 -5.15 -4.06
C GLY A 85 17.53 -5.46 -5.41
N TYR A 86 16.53 -6.34 -5.42
CA TYR A 86 15.74 -6.60 -6.64
C TYR A 86 14.88 -5.40 -7.03
N GLY A 87 14.39 -4.62 -6.09
CA GLY A 87 13.67 -3.39 -6.36
C GLY A 87 14.45 -2.38 -7.21
N GLN A 88 15.78 -2.30 -7.01
CA GLN A 88 16.66 -1.43 -7.80
C GLN A 88 16.79 -1.85 -9.27
N GLN A 89 16.47 -3.10 -9.59
CA GLN A 89 16.58 -3.65 -10.93
C GLN A 89 15.28 -3.49 -11.75
N LEU A 90 14.20 -3.01 -11.12
CA LEU A 90 12.92 -2.89 -11.78
C LEU A 90 12.90 -1.74 -12.79
N ALA A 91 12.48 -2.06 -14.01
CA ALA A 91 12.20 -1.07 -15.03
C ALA A 91 10.77 -0.56 -14.87
N PHE A 92 10.59 0.76 -14.96
CA PHE A 92 9.28 1.39 -14.88
C PHE A 92 8.68 1.64 -16.26
N PHE A 93 7.37 1.73 -16.33
CA PHE A 93 6.69 2.22 -17.52
C PHE A 93 7.12 3.66 -17.86
N PRO A 94 7.03 4.08 -19.15
CA PRO A 94 7.50 5.39 -19.59
C PRO A 94 6.87 6.53 -18.77
N GLY A 95 7.73 7.41 -18.24
CA GLY A 95 7.33 8.58 -17.44
C GLY A 95 7.27 8.32 -15.93
N MET A 96 7.37 7.06 -15.47
CA MET A 96 7.51 6.73 -14.05
C MET A 96 9.00 6.56 -13.67
N PRO A 97 9.38 6.89 -12.42
CA PRO A 97 8.55 7.41 -11.32
C PRO A 97 8.38 8.94 -11.31
N GLU A 98 8.97 9.68 -12.25
CA GLU A 98 9.00 11.14 -12.27
C GLU A 98 7.60 11.78 -12.32
N PHE A 99 6.62 11.06 -12.85
CA PHE A 99 5.23 11.53 -12.95
C PHE A 99 4.61 11.82 -11.56
N PHE A 100 5.04 11.15 -10.50
CA PHE A 100 4.64 11.49 -9.13
C PHE A 100 4.98 12.94 -8.79
N SER A 101 6.22 13.35 -9.10
CA SER A 101 6.66 14.75 -8.88
C SER A 101 5.90 15.75 -9.74
N VAL A 102 5.58 15.39 -10.98
CA VAL A 102 4.78 16.24 -11.86
C VAL A 102 3.41 16.52 -11.26
N LEU A 103 2.73 15.51 -10.75
CA LEU A 103 1.42 15.68 -10.11
C LEU A 103 1.48 16.57 -8.85
N LYS A 104 2.50 16.37 -8.00
CA LYS A 104 2.75 17.23 -6.84
C LYS A 104 3.04 18.68 -7.28
N ALA A 105 3.86 18.85 -8.29
CA ALA A 105 4.20 20.17 -8.83
C ALA A 105 2.98 20.91 -9.43
N ASP A 106 2.07 20.22 -10.10
CA ASP A 106 0.82 20.78 -10.62
C ASP A 106 -0.05 21.40 -9.50
N ILE A 107 -0.05 20.83 -8.29
CA ILE A 107 -0.80 21.35 -7.14
C ILE A 107 -0.04 22.49 -6.46
N VAL A 108 1.25 22.33 -6.21
CA VAL A 108 2.09 23.36 -5.55
C VAL A 108 2.24 24.61 -6.44
N GLY A 109 2.26 24.43 -7.76
CA GLY A 109 2.37 25.51 -8.74
C GLY A 109 1.10 26.37 -8.86
N ASP A 110 -0.07 25.88 -8.45
CA ASP A 110 -1.29 26.66 -8.37
C ASP A 110 -1.30 27.50 -7.08
N GLU A 111 -1.28 28.84 -7.22
CA GLU A 111 -1.20 29.76 -6.08
C GLU A 111 -2.39 29.61 -5.12
N ARG A 112 -3.59 29.39 -5.64
CA ARG A 112 -4.80 29.21 -4.80
C ARG A 112 -4.70 27.91 -4.01
N CYS A 113 -4.22 26.82 -4.62
CA CYS A 113 -3.98 25.55 -3.93
C CYS A 113 -2.95 25.72 -2.81
N ARG A 114 -1.87 26.46 -3.09
CA ARG A 114 -0.80 26.73 -2.12
C ARG A 114 -1.29 27.55 -0.92
N VAL A 115 -2.02 28.63 -1.17
CA VAL A 115 -2.58 29.52 -0.13
C VAL A 115 -3.57 28.74 0.76
N GLU A 116 -4.41 27.92 0.15
CA GLU A 116 -5.41 27.10 0.84
C GLU A 116 -4.81 25.81 1.45
N GLY A 117 -3.52 25.54 1.26
CA GLY A 117 -2.83 24.38 1.82
C GLY A 117 -3.35 23.05 1.25
N ILE A 118 -3.73 23.02 -0.03
CA ILE A 118 -4.07 21.77 -0.73
C ILE A 118 -2.78 21.04 -1.05
N THR A 119 -2.74 19.76 -0.74
CA THR A 119 -1.60 18.87 -0.97
C THR A 119 -2.00 17.62 -1.73
N LEU A 120 -1.02 16.98 -2.37
CA LEU A 120 -1.18 15.69 -3.03
C LEU A 120 -0.26 14.65 -2.39
N GLU A 121 -0.81 13.51 -2.07
CA GLU A 121 -0.08 12.35 -1.56
C GLU A 121 -0.20 11.17 -2.53
N HIS A 122 0.87 10.38 -2.61
CA HIS A 122 0.93 9.15 -3.37
C HIS A 122 1.03 7.94 -2.46
N TYR A 123 0.24 6.92 -2.73
CA TYR A 123 0.27 5.65 -2.01
C TYR A 123 0.38 4.50 -2.99
N ILE A 124 1.19 3.50 -2.64
CA ILE A 124 1.23 2.22 -3.36
C ILE A 124 0.47 1.19 -2.52
N ILE A 125 -0.44 0.44 -3.15
CA ILE A 125 -1.13 -0.70 -2.55
C ILE A 125 -0.96 -1.90 -3.47
N SER A 126 -0.16 -2.88 -3.06
CA SER A 126 0.24 -4.03 -3.88
C SER A 126 0.08 -5.35 -3.15
N SER A 127 -0.20 -6.42 -3.88
CA SER A 127 -0.10 -7.79 -3.37
C SER A 127 1.33 -8.38 -3.47
N GLY A 128 2.29 -7.61 -3.97
CA GLY A 128 3.71 -7.98 -4.02
C GLY A 128 4.46 -7.66 -2.72
N HIS A 129 5.79 -7.71 -2.77
CA HIS A 129 6.66 -7.57 -1.60
C HIS A 129 6.95 -6.10 -1.27
N ALA A 130 6.71 -5.69 -0.04
CA ALA A 130 6.99 -4.33 0.43
C ALA A 130 8.49 -4.00 0.31
N GLU A 131 9.37 -4.94 0.65
CA GLU A 131 10.81 -4.77 0.58
C GLU A 131 11.26 -4.46 -0.85
N THR A 132 10.72 -5.17 -1.84
CA THR A 132 11.04 -4.92 -3.26
C THR A 132 10.58 -3.52 -3.69
N ILE A 133 9.38 -3.10 -3.27
CA ILE A 133 8.89 -1.76 -3.58
C ILE A 133 9.73 -0.69 -2.87
N ARG A 134 10.09 -0.89 -1.59
CA ARG A 134 10.94 0.02 -0.81
C ARG A 134 12.34 0.17 -1.42
N GLY A 135 12.88 -0.88 -2.04
CA GLY A 135 14.14 -0.83 -2.75
C GLY A 135 14.08 -0.21 -4.14
N SER A 136 12.89 0.03 -4.68
CA SER A 136 12.71 0.56 -6.03
C SER A 136 12.85 2.09 -6.09
N ASN A 137 13.07 2.60 -7.29
CA ASN A 137 13.15 4.05 -7.53
C ASN A 137 11.84 4.80 -7.21
N ALA A 138 10.70 4.11 -7.09
CA ALA A 138 9.42 4.73 -6.75
C ALA A 138 9.31 5.10 -5.26
N ALA A 139 10.06 4.43 -4.38
CA ALA A 139 9.90 4.56 -2.92
C ALA A 139 10.06 5.99 -2.40
N SER A 140 11.01 6.76 -2.95
CA SER A 140 11.27 8.13 -2.53
C SER A 140 10.19 9.15 -2.95
N PHE A 141 9.28 8.77 -3.83
CA PHE A 141 8.24 9.65 -4.37
C PHE A 141 6.89 9.49 -3.66
N VAL A 142 6.71 8.40 -2.90
CA VAL A 142 5.42 8.04 -2.30
C VAL A 142 5.35 8.32 -0.81
N ASP A 143 4.15 8.61 -0.33
CA ASP A 143 3.86 8.97 1.06
C ASP A 143 3.51 7.75 1.93
N GLY A 144 3.36 6.57 1.31
CA GLY A 144 3.16 5.29 1.99
C GLY A 144 3.06 4.12 1.03
N ILE A 145 3.46 2.95 1.55
CA ILE A 145 3.47 1.67 0.82
C ILE A 145 2.72 0.65 1.68
N PHE A 146 1.72 0.02 1.10
CA PHE A 146 0.98 -1.10 1.65
C PHE A 146 1.24 -2.31 0.75
N ALA A 147 1.94 -3.30 1.25
CA ALA A 147 2.26 -4.50 0.49
C ALA A 147 2.49 -5.68 1.43
N CYS A 148 2.72 -6.88 0.88
CA CYS A 148 3.02 -8.04 1.68
C CYS A 148 4.43 -7.93 2.29
N GLU A 149 4.58 -8.34 3.53
CA GLU A 149 5.85 -8.25 4.27
C GLU A 149 6.29 -9.61 4.78
N PHE A 150 7.60 -9.82 4.78
CA PHE A 150 8.22 -10.99 5.37
C PHE A 150 8.92 -10.66 6.70
N LEU A 151 9.08 -11.70 7.53
CA LEU A 151 9.95 -11.71 8.70
C LEU A 151 11.12 -12.67 8.47
N GLU A 152 12.26 -12.35 9.02
CA GLU A 152 13.43 -13.21 9.03
C GLU A 152 13.45 -14.09 10.30
N ASN A 153 13.66 -13.47 11.45
CA ASN A 153 13.71 -14.21 12.74
C ASN A 153 13.08 -13.44 13.91
N GLU A 154 12.35 -12.36 13.62
CA GLU A 154 11.83 -11.45 14.63
C GLU A 154 10.89 -12.16 15.61
N ILE A 155 9.89 -12.91 15.09
CA ILE A 155 8.96 -13.66 15.96
C ILE A 155 9.68 -14.81 16.70
N GLU A 156 10.67 -15.45 16.10
CA GLU A 156 11.44 -16.51 16.76
C GLU A 156 12.14 -15.98 18.00
N LYS A 157 12.81 -14.81 17.88
CA LYS A 157 13.47 -14.14 19.02
C LYS A 157 12.48 -13.81 20.13
N GLU A 158 11.34 -13.23 19.78
CA GLU A 158 10.28 -12.89 20.75
C GLU A 158 9.70 -14.13 21.44
N ALA A 159 9.39 -15.19 20.66
CA ALA A 159 8.86 -16.42 21.19
C ALA A 159 9.86 -17.12 22.14
N LYS A 160 11.15 -17.11 21.81
CA LYS A 160 12.22 -17.63 22.66
C LYS A 160 12.29 -16.84 23.98
N SER A 161 12.33 -15.52 23.91
CA SER A 161 12.34 -14.64 25.08
C SER A 161 11.09 -14.86 25.96
N PHE A 162 9.90 -14.96 25.37
CA PHE A 162 8.68 -15.30 26.08
C PHE A 162 8.79 -16.64 26.81
N TRP A 163 9.28 -17.69 26.13
CA TRP A 163 9.40 -19.02 26.73
C TRP A 163 10.40 -19.04 27.87
N GLU A 164 11.53 -18.37 27.75
CA GLU A 164 12.52 -18.22 28.81
C GLU A 164 11.92 -17.56 30.06
N ARG A 165 11.05 -16.53 29.89
CA ARG A 165 10.32 -15.91 31.01
C ARG A 165 9.36 -16.89 31.68
N ILE A 166 8.63 -17.69 30.90
CA ILE A 166 7.72 -18.73 31.44
C ILE A 166 8.49 -19.79 32.22
N GLU A 167 9.61 -20.28 31.69
CA GLU A 167 10.44 -21.27 32.39
C GLU A 167 11.02 -20.69 33.69
N LYS A 168 11.51 -19.45 33.66
CA LYS A 168 12.00 -18.79 34.88
C LYS A 168 10.91 -18.69 35.96
N LYS A 169 9.69 -18.32 35.56
CA LYS A 169 8.53 -18.25 36.47
C LYS A 169 8.17 -19.63 37.01
N ARG A 170 8.18 -20.68 36.21
CA ARG A 170 7.92 -22.08 36.66
C ARG A 170 8.96 -22.54 37.67
N ARG A 171 10.25 -22.31 37.40
CA ARG A 171 11.34 -22.67 38.34
C ARG A 171 11.27 -21.88 39.65
N GLY A 172 10.83 -20.62 39.62
CA GLY A 172 10.59 -19.82 40.83
C GLY A 172 9.44 -20.34 41.66
N ILE A 173 8.33 -20.78 41.05
CA ILE A 173 7.20 -21.41 41.74
C ILE A 173 7.63 -22.74 42.37
N GLU A 174 8.40 -23.56 41.69
CA GLU A 174 8.91 -24.85 42.20
C GLU A 174 9.88 -24.66 43.40
N ARG A 175 10.55 -23.51 43.50
CA ARG A 175 11.44 -23.16 44.64
C ARG A 175 10.73 -22.48 45.80
N GLY A 176 9.42 -22.21 45.68
CA GLY A 176 8.65 -21.51 46.71
C GLY A 176 8.96 -20.03 46.88
N ASP A 177 9.61 -19.41 45.86
CA ASP A 177 9.87 -17.99 45.86
C ASP A 177 8.57 -17.22 45.63
N ASN A 178 8.25 -16.26 46.53
CA ASN A 178 7.13 -15.35 46.30
C ASN A 178 7.39 -14.48 45.07
N VAL A 179 6.85 -14.92 43.93
CA VAL A 179 6.87 -14.13 42.69
C VAL A 179 5.81 -13.05 42.82
N LEU A 180 6.17 -11.92 43.46
CA LEU A 180 5.39 -10.72 43.43
C LEU A 180 5.36 -10.19 41.96
N GLU A 181 4.16 -9.87 41.53
CA GLU A 181 3.85 -9.30 40.21
C GLU A 181 4.62 -8.00 39.96
N GLU A 182 5.73 -8.10 39.24
CA GLU A 182 6.32 -6.96 38.54
C GLU A 182 6.10 -7.17 37.02
N ASP A 183 4.89 -6.93 36.55
CA ASP A 183 4.62 -6.75 35.12
C ASP A 183 3.29 -6.02 34.90
N SER A 184 3.25 -4.76 35.37
CA SER A 184 2.27 -3.77 34.90
C SER A 184 2.97 -2.47 34.53
N GLN A 185 3.97 -2.55 33.63
CA GLN A 185 4.32 -1.41 32.83
C GLN A 185 3.63 -1.59 31.46
N SER A 186 2.41 -1.06 31.38
CA SER A 186 1.85 -0.63 30.13
C SER A 186 2.85 0.35 29.50
N LYS A 187 3.68 -0.14 28.58
CA LYS A 187 4.42 0.76 27.71
C LYS A 187 3.37 1.53 26.92
N SER A 188 3.20 2.79 27.26
CA SER A 188 2.46 3.75 26.46
C SER A 188 3.09 3.75 25.07
N TYR A 189 2.27 3.51 24.06
CA TYR A 189 2.66 3.57 22.65
C TYR A 189 2.84 5.04 22.18
N ASP A 190 3.53 5.86 22.96
CA ASP A 190 3.68 7.29 22.72
C ASP A 190 4.90 7.68 21.89
N ASN A 191 5.51 6.77 21.12
CA ASN A 191 6.60 7.15 20.20
C ASN A 191 6.70 6.21 18.98
N ALA A 192 5.60 6.00 18.25
CA ALA A 192 5.63 5.25 17.00
C ALA A 192 5.96 6.10 15.76
N ASP A 193 6.27 7.38 15.93
CA ASP A 193 6.42 8.34 14.82
C ASP A 193 7.85 8.53 14.31
N GLN A 194 8.81 7.73 14.77
CA GLN A 194 10.17 7.70 14.23
C GLN A 194 10.70 6.28 14.12
N ILE A 195 10.09 5.47 13.27
CA ILE A 195 10.86 4.39 12.65
C ILE A 195 11.67 5.05 11.53
N VAL A 196 12.73 5.68 11.95
CA VAL A 196 13.76 6.24 11.10
C VAL A 196 14.47 5.07 10.42
N PHE A 197 14.69 5.20 9.13
CA PHE A 197 15.44 4.28 8.28
C PHE A 197 16.85 3.91 8.80
N GLU A 198 17.30 4.51 9.91
CA GLU A 198 18.64 4.34 10.49
C GLU A 198 18.78 3.08 11.37
N GLU A 199 17.70 2.43 11.85
CA GLU A 199 17.84 1.23 12.69
C GLU A 199 18.00 -0.09 11.90
N ILE A 200 17.80 -0.07 10.59
CA ILE A 200 17.98 -1.27 9.74
C ILE A 200 19.48 -1.62 9.54
N GLU A 201 20.38 -0.66 9.67
CA GLU A 201 21.81 -0.89 9.49
C GLU A 201 22.54 -1.46 10.75
N GLN A 202 21.96 -1.39 11.93
CA GLN A 202 22.64 -1.82 13.17
C GLN A 202 22.35 -3.23 13.65
N SER A 203 21.43 -3.98 13.04
CA SER A 203 21.17 -5.38 13.42
C SER A 203 21.96 -6.43 12.61
N ALA A 204 22.89 -6.01 11.77
CA ALA A 204 23.67 -6.87 10.87
C ALA A 204 24.89 -7.56 11.52
N SER A 205 24.89 -7.82 12.82
CA SER A 205 26.02 -8.46 13.51
C SER A 205 25.73 -9.78 14.18
N ASP A 206 24.77 -10.57 13.67
CA ASP A 206 24.67 -11.98 14.05
C ASP A 206 24.90 -12.84 12.80
N SER A 207 26.01 -13.56 12.76
CA SER A 207 26.61 -14.26 11.61
C SER A 207 25.87 -15.55 11.22
N GLY A 208 24.58 -15.43 10.99
CA GLY A 208 23.77 -16.38 10.20
C GLY A 208 23.12 -15.55 9.09
N GLU A 209 23.30 -15.92 7.83
CA GLU A 209 22.65 -15.23 6.71
C GLU A 209 21.16 -15.11 7.02
N ALA A 210 20.70 -13.86 7.23
CA ALA A 210 19.32 -13.60 7.53
C ALA A 210 18.48 -14.00 6.30
N GLU A 211 17.61 -14.99 6.46
CA GLU A 211 16.69 -15.45 5.42
C GLU A 211 15.27 -15.16 5.83
N ILE A 212 14.41 -14.86 4.86
CA ILE A 212 12.97 -14.76 5.13
C ILE A 212 12.42 -16.12 5.56
N ARG A 213 11.62 -16.13 6.64
CA ARG A 213 11.10 -17.38 7.24
C ARG A 213 9.61 -17.39 7.48
N GLN A 214 9.01 -16.21 7.62
CA GLN A 214 7.60 -16.06 7.96
C GLN A 214 6.98 -14.89 7.19
N ILE A 215 5.66 -14.88 7.11
CA ILE A 215 4.88 -13.79 6.52
C ILE A 215 4.41 -12.88 7.66
N ALA A 216 4.73 -11.60 7.60
CA ALA A 216 4.29 -10.59 8.56
C ALA A 216 2.93 -9.99 8.19
N CYS A 217 2.76 -9.69 6.92
CA CYS A 217 1.56 -9.04 6.41
C CYS A 217 1.19 -9.59 5.03
N VAL A 218 -0.12 -9.71 4.78
CA VAL A 218 -0.66 -10.11 3.49
C VAL A 218 -1.64 -9.06 3.00
N ILE A 219 -1.42 -8.55 1.82
CA ILE A 219 -2.36 -7.68 1.12
C ILE A 219 -2.95 -8.46 -0.06
N ASP A 220 -4.20 -8.86 0.07
CA ASP A 220 -4.98 -9.45 -1.01
C ASP A 220 -5.98 -8.43 -1.58
N ASN A 221 -6.78 -8.85 -2.56
CA ASN A 221 -7.77 -8.00 -3.21
C ASN A 221 -8.74 -7.32 -2.23
N THR A 222 -9.08 -7.98 -1.11
CA THR A 222 -9.96 -7.44 -0.07
C THR A 222 -9.20 -6.53 0.89
N HIS A 223 -7.98 -6.90 1.25
CA HIS A 223 -7.13 -6.06 2.09
C HIS A 223 -6.77 -4.72 1.41
N LYS A 224 -6.68 -4.67 0.08
CA LYS A 224 -6.55 -3.40 -0.66
C LYS A 224 -7.65 -2.41 -0.27
N THR A 225 -8.89 -2.87 -0.07
CA THR A 225 -9.98 -2.00 0.38
C THR A 225 -9.78 -1.49 1.82
N ARG A 226 -9.25 -2.32 2.71
CA ARG A 226 -8.90 -1.91 4.08
C ARG A 226 -7.86 -0.78 4.06
N CYS A 227 -6.81 -0.91 3.25
CA CYS A 227 -5.80 0.13 3.10
C CYS A 227 -6.41 1.47 2.65
N LEU A 228 -7.42 1.44 1.76
CA LEU A 228 -8.16 2.65 1.38
C LEU A 228 -8.85 3.31 2.58
N PHE A 229 -9.44 2.53 3.50
CA PHE A 229 -10.04 3.08 4.72
C PHE A 229 -8.97 3.60 5.69
N GLU A 230 -7.81 2.99 5.77
CA GLU A 230 -6.68 3.49 6.57
C GLU A 230 -6.21 4.86 6.07
N ILE A 231 -6.03 5.03 4.77
CA ILE A 231 -5.72 6.32 4.14
C ILE A 231 -6.86 7.32 4.38
N ASN A 232 -8.10 6.89 4.19
CA ASN A 232 -9.29 7.74 4.37
C ASN A 232 -9.41 8.30 5.79
N LYS A 233 -9.24 7.45 6.80
CA LYS A 233 -9.35 7.83 8.22
C LYS A 233 -8.06 8.45 8.76
N GLY A 234 -6.90 8.13 8.16
CA GLY A 234 -5.59 8.61 8.57
C GLY A 234 -4.90 7.71 9.60
N SER A 235 -5.40 6.48 9.84
CA SER A 235 -4.74 5.51 10.72
C SER A 235 -3.35 5.11 10.21
N ASN A 236 -3.13 5.19 8.91
CA ASN A 236 -1.81 5.00 8.28
C ASN A 236 -0.77 6.08 8.66
N LYS A 237 -1.20 7.21 9.20
CA LYS A 237 -0.32 8.29 9.67
C LYS A 237 -0.36 8.46 11.19
N ASN A 238 -1.39 7.93 11.84
CA ASN A 238 -1.54 7.99 13.30
C ASN A 238 -2.12 6.65 13.80
N PRO A 239 -1.28 5.75 14.36
CA PRO A 239 -1.70 4.46 14.88
C PRO A 239 -2.76 4.53 15.99
N ALA A 240 -2.90 5.68 16.67
CA ALA A 240 -3.95 5.87 17.67
C ALA A 240 -5.37 5.94 17.08
N ILE A 241 -5.48 6.07 15.75
CA ILE A 241 -6.77 6.06 15.05
C ILE A 241 -7.13 4.62 14.71
N ASP A 242 -8.16 4.07 15.38
CA ASP A 242 -8.71 2.76 15.02
C ASP A 242 -9.40 2.83 13.65
N VAL A 243 -8.94 2.00 12.72
CA VAL A 243 -9.55 1.90 11.38
C VAL A 243 -11.00 1.44 11.43
N ASN A 244 -11.41 0.71 12.48
CA ASN A 244 -12.79 0.23 12.66
C ASN A 244 -13.69 1.26 13.37
N ALA A 245 -13.13 2.32 13.97
CA ALA A 245 -13.92 3.35 14.62
C ALA A 245 -14.88 4.02 13.64
N ALA A 246 -16.09 4.34 14.11
CA ALA A 246 -17.01 5.18 13.37
C ALA A 246 -16.45 6.62 13.31
N VAL A 247 -16.12 7.07 12.11
CA VAL A 247 -15.60 8.42 11.86
C VAL A 247 -16.53 9.12 10.89
N ASP A 248 -17.12 10.23 11.34
CA ASP A 248 -17.97 11.06 10.49
C ASP A 248 -17.21 11.54 9.25
N ASP A 249 -17.90 11.71 8.15
CA ASP A 249 -17.30 12.15 6.89
C ASP A 249 -16.51 13.47 7.01
N CYS A 250 -16.96 14.37 7.89
CA CYS A 250 -16.29 15.66 8.13
C CYS A 250 -14.95 15.51 8.89
N HIS A 251 -14.70 14.40 9.55
CA HIS A 251 -13.48 14.13 10.32
C HIS A 251 -12.50 13.21 9.58
N ARG A 252 -12.87 12.68 8.42
CA ARG A 252 -11.98 11.86 7.60
C ARG A 252 -10.82 12.68 7.06
N ARG A 253 -9.62 12.14 7.17
CA ARG A 253 -8.39 12.81 6.73
C ARG A 253 -8.40 13.07 5.22
N ILE A 254 -8.67 12.02 4.43
CA ILE A 254 -8.77 12.10 2.98
C ILE A 254 -10.11 11.51 2.56
N PRO A 255 -11.11 12.32 2.23
CA PRO A 255 -12.39 11.81 1.72
C PRO A 255 -12.19 10.98 0.45
N PHE A 256 -12.95 9.93 0.26
CA PHE A 256 -12.84 9.09 -0.95
C PHE A 256 -13.02 9.87 -2.25
N CYS A 257 -13.89 10.90 -2.23
CA CYS A 257 -14.07 11.78 -3.39
C CYS A 257 -12.81 12.58 -3.75
N ASN A 258 -11.80 12.64 -2.88
CA ASN A 258 -10.48 13.21 -3.14
C ASN A 258 -9.45 12.16 -3.58
N MET A 259 -9.87 10.92 -3.84
CA MET A 259 -8.99 9.83 -4.21
C MET A 259 -9.12 9.48 -5.69
N ILE A 260 -7.98 9.14 -6.29
CA ILE A 260 -7.89 8.51 -7.61
C ILE A 260 -7.15 7.19 -7.41
N TYR A 261 -7.76 6.09 -7.82
CA TYR A 261 -7.15 4.75 -7.77
C TYR A 261 -6.75 4.32 -9.17
N ILE A 262 -5.49 3.92 -9.35
CA ILE A 262 -4.91 3.53 -10.63
C ILE A 262 -4.36 2.10 -10.51
N ALA A 263 -4.80 1.17 -11.36
CA ALA A 263 -4.37 -0.22 -11.35
C ALA A 263 -4.53 -0.87 -12.73
N ASP A 264 -3.96 -2.09 -12.91
CA ASP A 264 -4.01 -2.80 -14.18
C ASP A 264 -5.33 -3.59 -14.41
N GLY A 265 -6.01 -4.03 -13.33
CA GLY A 265 -7.11 -4.92 -13.65
C GLY A 265 -7.94 -5.55 -12.54
N PRO A 266 -8.39 -6.80 -12.78
CA PRO A 266 -9.46 -7.47 -12.02
C PRO A 266 -9.18 -7.65 -10.53
N SER A 267 -7.91 -7.76 -10.11
CA SER A 267 -7.54 -7.87 -8.71
C SER A 267 -7.96 -6.64 -7.89
N ASP A 268 -8.14 -5.50 -8.56
CA ASP A 268 -8.44 -4.21 -7.96
C ASP A 268 -9.93 -3.83 -8.04
N ILE A 269 -10.78 -4.67 -8.62
CA ILE A 269 -12.23 -4.41 -8.74
C ILE A 269 -12.88 -4.06 -7.39
N PRO A 270 -12.58 -4.72 -6.26
CA PRO A 270 -13.13 -4.30 -4.97
C PRO A 270 -12.72 -2.88 -4.58
N ALA A 271 -11.45 -2.52 -4.80
CA ALA A 271 -10.92 -1.18 -4.53
C ALA A 271 -11.56 -0.13 -5.45
N PHE A 272 -11.66 -0.39 -6.76
CA PHE A 272 -12.37 0.45 -7.72
C PHE A 272 -13.81 0.72 -7.28
N SER A 273 -14.51 -0.34 -6.84
CA SER A 273 -15.90 -0.25 -6.41
C SER A 273 -16.05 0.65 -5.18
N VAL A 274 -15.17 0.54 -4.20
CA VAL A 274 -15.18 1.40 -3.01
C VAL A 274 -14.92 2.86 -3.38
N ILE A 275 -13.88 3.13 -4.15
CA ILE A 275 -13.51 4.49 -4.56
C ILE A 275 -14.65 5.15 -5.35
N ARG A 276 -15.18 4.48 -6.38
CA ARG A 276 -16.27 5.03 -7.22
C ARG A 276 -17.55 5.18 -6.46
N GLY A 277 -17.92 4.20 -5.64
CA GLY A 277 -19.13 4.24 -4.82
C GLY A 277 -19.19 5.42 -3.85
N HIS A 278 -18.03 6.00 -3.51
CA HIS A 278 -17.91 7.16 -2.63
C HIS A 278 -17.46 8.45 -3.37
N GLY A 279 -17.61 8.50 -4.69
CA GLY A 279 -17.37 9.69 -5.50
C GLY A 279 -15.91 9.97 -5.88
N GLY A 280 -14.99 9.06 -5.60
CA GLY A 280 -13.61 9.10 -6.11
C GLY A 280 -13.53 8.65 -7.57
N LYS A 281 -12.32 8.48 -8.09
CA LYS A 281 -12.06 8.10 -9.46
C LYS A 281 -11.24 6.80 -9.55
N ALA A 282 -11.63 5.92 -10.46
CA ALA A 282 -10.94 4.68 -10.78
C ALA A 282 -10.47 4.69 -12.24
N PHE A 283 -9.18 4.45 -12.43
CA PHE A 283 -8.56 4.42 -13.75
C PHE A 283 -7.81 3.09 -13.94
N ALA A 284 -8.09 2.38 -15.03
CA ALA A 284 -7.33 1.18 -15.36
C ALA A 284 -6.23 1.49 -16.38
N VAL A 285 -5.09 0.81 -16.22
CA VAL A 285 -4.00 0.85 -17.20
C VAL A 285 -3.80 -0.50 -17.85
N TYR A 286 -3.21 -0.53 -19.02
CA TYR A 286 -2.84 -1.74 -19.74
C TYR A 286 -1.49 -1.55 -20.43
N ASP A 287 -0.74 -2.63 -20.61
CA ASP A 287 0.46 -2.63 -21.44
C ASP A 287 0.04 -2.43 -22.91
N PRO A 288 0.53 -1.36 -23.58
CA PRO A 288 0.18 -1.08 -24.98
C PRO A 288 0.43 -2.24 -25.96
N SER A 289 1.31 -3.17 -25.60
CA SER A 289 1.61 -4.37 -26.38
C SER A 289 0.67 -5.54 -26.12
N ASN A 290 -0.27 -5.44 -25.13
CA ASN A 290 -1.13 -6.52 -24.68
C ASN A 290 -2.61 -6.28 -25.00
N GLU A 291 -3.08 -6.84 -26.11
CA GLU A 291 -4.48 -6.72 -26.55
C GLU A 291 -5.49 -7.33 -25.56
N ASN A 292 -5.08 -8.34 -24.79
CA ASN A 292 -5.97 -8.97 -23.80
C ASN A 292 -6.23 -8.03 -22.62
N GLU A 293 -5.22 -7.31 -22.15
CA GLU A 293 -5.39 -6.31 -21.09
C GLU A 293 -6.24 -5.14 -21.58
N PHE A 294 -6.05 -4.70 -22.82
CA PHE A 294 -6.92 -3.69 -23.44
C PHE A 294 -8.39 -4.13 -23.43
N ALA A 295 -8.68 -5.34 -23.96
CA ALA A 295 -10.04 -5.87 -24.02
C ALA A 295 -10.66 -6.07 -22.62
N GLN A 296 -9.85 -6.45 -21.64
CA GLN A 296 -10.25 -6.58 -20.24
C GLN A 296 -10.67 -5.22 -19.67
N ASN A 297 -9.88 -4.16 -19.89
CA ASN A 297 -10.18 -2.83 -19.38
C ASN A 297 -11.40 -2.21 -20.07
N ASP A 298 -11.58 -2.43 -21.37
CA ASP A 298 -12.80 -2.03 -22.11
C ASP A 298 -14.05 -2.69 -21.52
N ARG A 299 -13.97 -3.98 -21.18
CA ARG A 299 -15.06 -4.69 -20.49
C ARG A 299 -15.34 -4.06 -19.12
N MET A 300 -14.30 -3.78 -18.32
CA MET A 300 -14.49 -3.14 -17.00
C MET A 300 -15.13 -1.77 -17.12
N LEU A 301 -14.81 -1.00 -18.16
CA LEU A 301 -15.47 0.27 -18.43
C LEU A 301 -16.95 0.07 -18.80
N SER A 302 -17.23 -0.85 -19.70
CA SER A 302 -18.60 -1.14 -20.14
C SER A 302 -19.48 -1.69 -19.02
N GLU A 303 -18.91 -2.44 -18.07
CA GLU A 303 -19.56 -2.92 -16.84
C GLU A 303 -19.70 -1.82 -15.76
N GLY A 304 -19.19 -0.63 -16.02
CA GLY A 304 -19.21 0.48 -15.07
C GLY A 304 -18.35 0.27 -13.85
N ARG A 305 -17.25 -0.50 -13.93
CA ARG A 305 -16.33 -0.77 -12.81
C ARG A 305 -15.26 0.28 -12.65
N ILE A 306 -14.90 0.97 -13.74
CA ILE A 306 -13.91 2.04 -13.79
C ILE A 306 -14.50 3.29 -14.46
N ASP A 307 -13.84 4.43 -14.30
CA ASP A 307 -14.26 5.69 -14.93
C ASP A 307 -13.62 5.89 -16.32
N ALA A 308 -12.41 5.34 -16.51
CA ALA A 308 -11.67 5.36 -17.77
C ALA A 308 -10.52 4.37 -17.73
N TYR A 309 -9.89 4.14 -18.87
CA TYR A 309 -8.65 3.38 -18.98
C TYR A 309 -7.73 3.98 -20.06
N GLY A 310 -6.47 3.59 -20.02
CA GLY A 310 -5.47 4.02 -21.00
C GLY A 310 -4.19 3.19 -20.94
N PRO A 311 -3.25 3.41 -21.87
CA PRO A 311 -1.97 2.71 -21.85
C PRO A 311 -1.17 3.06 -20.60
N ALA A 312 -0.37 2.13 -20.11
CA ALA A 312 0.59 2.35 -19.02
C ALA A 312 1.77 3.21 -19.52
N ASP A 313 1.47 4.44 -19.89
CA ASP A 313 2.40 5.47 -20.34
C ASP A 313 2.09 6.75 -19.58
N TYR A 314 3.05 7.21 -18.78
CA TYR A 314 2.89 8.36 -17.89
C TYR A 314 3.63 9.60 -18.37
N ARG A 315 4.15 9.59 -19.60
CA ARG A 315 4.69 10.79 -20.26
C ARG A 315 3.58 11.82 -20.46
N LEU A 316 3.91 13.08 -20.39
CA LEU A 316 2.94 14.19 -20.31
C LEU A 316 1.96 14.25 -21.50
N GLU A 317 2.38 13.75 -22.66
CA GLU A 317 1.58 13.71 -23.89
C GLU A 317 0.57 12.57 -23.94
N SER A 318 0.75 11.55 -23.10
CA SER A 318 -0.10 10.36 -23.10
C SER A 318 -1.53 10.68 -22.64
N SER A 319 -2.49 9.87 -23.09
CA SER A 319 -3.88 9.97 -22.65
C SER A 319 -4.03 9.71 -21.15
N THR A 320 -3.27 8.74 -20.62
CA THR A 320 -3.25 8.38 -19.20
C THR A 320 -2.78 9.53 -18.31
N ALA A 321 -1.61 10.11 -18.61
CA ALA A 321 -1.08 11.25 -17.86
C ALA A 321 -2.03 12.45 -17.92
N LYS A 322 -2.57 12.77 -19.10
CA LYS A 322 -3.54 13.87 -19.28
C LYS A 322 -4.81 13.65 -18.45
N TRP A 323 -5.34 12.43 -18.46
CA TRP A 323 -6.56 12.11 -17.70
C TRP A 323 -6.33 12.25 -16.19
N ILE A 324 -5.24 11.66 -15.67
CA ILE A 324 -4.92 11.71 -14.23
C ILE A 324 -4.70 13.17 -13.79
N ARG A 325 -3.86 13.93 -14.51
CA ARG A 325 -3.60 15.36 -14.23
C ARG A 325 -4.88 16.20 -14.24
N MET A 326 -5.74 15.99 -15.23
CA MET A 326 -7.03 16.67 -15.31
C MET A 326 -7.90 16.41 -14.09
N HIS A 327 -7.98 15.15 -13.64
CA HIS A 327 -8.82 14.78 -12.49
C HIS A 327 -8.23 15.26 -11.16
N VAL A 328 -6.92 15.25 -10.99
CA VAL A 328 -6.24 15.88 -9.84
C VAL A 328 -6.61 17.37 -9.77
N LYS A 329 -6.50 18.09 -10.88
CA LYS A 329 -6.88 19.53 -10.95
C LYS A 329 -8.37 19.76 -10.69
N LYS A 330 -9.26 18.88 -11.19
CA LYS A 330 -10.70 18.96 -10.93
C LYS A 330 -11.04 18.77 -9.45
N ILE A 331 -10.36 17.83 -8.77
CA ILE A 331 -10.51 17.62 -7.33
C ILE A 331 -10.03 18.86 -6.56
N ALA A 332 -8.86 19.41 -6.90
CA ALA A 332 -8.35 20.63 -6.29
C ALA A 332 -9.32 21.79 -6.45
N GLN A 333 -9.83 22.02 -7.67
CA GLN A 333 -10.80 23.09 -7.95
C GLN A 333 -12.11 22.92 -7.15
N ARG A 334 -12.60 21.68 -7.03
CA ARG A 334 -13.77 21.39 -6.20
C ARG A 334 -13.53 21.77 -4.74
N ILE A 335 -12.37 21.39 -4.17
CA ILE A 335 -12.00 21.73 -2.78
C ILE A 335 -11.97 23.27 -2.60
N LEU A 336 -11.41 24.02 -3.57
CA LEU A 336 -11.38 25.46 -3.53
C LEU A 336 -12.79 26.05 -3.55
N ASN A 337 -13.63 25.62 -4.47
CA ASN A 337 -15.01 26.11 -4.61
C ASN A 337 -15.86 25.82 -3.36
N GLU A 338 -15.73 24.62 -2.77
CA GLU A 338 -16.41 24.26 -1.52
C GLU A 338 -16.01 25.20 -0.36
N ARG A 339 -14.75 25.63 -0.30
CA ARG A 339 -14.28 26.57 0.72
C ARG A 339 -14.77 27.99 0.50
N GLU A 340 -14.73 28.47 -0.74
CA GLU A 340 -15.27 29.78 -1.13
C GLU A 340 -16.75 29.88 -0.72
N GLN A 341 -17.55 28.88 -1.06
CA GLN A 341 -18.98 28.82 -0.68
C GLN A 341 -19.20 28.78 0.83
N LEU A 342 -18.33 28.11 1.60
CA LEU A 342 -18.43 28.09 3.06
C LEU A 342 -18.08 29.46 3.64
N GLN A 343 -17.07 30.17 3.09
CA GLN A 343 -16.72 31.52 3.51
C GLN A 343 -17.83 32.52 3.22
N GLU A 344 -18.43 32.48 2.02
CA GLU A 344 -19.57 33.32 1.65
C GLU A 344 -20.77 33.13 2.62
N LYS A 345 -21.08 31.88 2.96
CA LYS A 345 -22.16 31.58 3.92
C LYS A 345 -21.89 32.11 5.34
N LEU A 346 -20.62 32.18 5.74
CA LEU A 346 -20.23 32.72 7.06
C LEU A 346 -20.25 34.26 7.08
N ILE A 347 -19.95 34.90 5.95
CA ILE A 347 -19.92 36.38 5.82
C ILE A 347 -21.31 36.93 5.50
N GLY A 348 -22.18 36.16 4.86
CA GLY A 348 -23.45 36.60 4.30
C GLY A 348 -24.65 36.77 5.24
N LYS A 349 -24.48 36.78 6.59
CA LYS A 349 -25.48 37.22 7.54
C LYS A 349 -25.07 38.55 8.18
N PRO A 350 -25.55 39.70 7.66
CA PRO A 350 -25.48 40.93 8.46
C PRO A 350 -26.27 40.71 9.74
N PRO A 351 -25.86 41.29 10.88
CA PRO A 351 -26.61 41.19 12.12
C PRO A 351 -28.03 41.74 11.86
N GLU A 352 -29.06 40.95 12.16
CA GLU A 352 -30.41 41.44 12.21
C GLU A 352 -30.44 42.48 13.30
N HIS A 353 -30.48 43.76 12.91
CA HIS A 353 -30.79 44.83 13.81
C HIS A 353 -32.23 44.62 14.23
N LEU A 354 -32.41 44.18 15.48
CA LEU A 354 -33.70 44.27 16.17
C LEU A 354 -34.04 45.74 16.32
N PHE A 355 -35.02 46.18 15.56
CA PHE A 355 -35.77 47.42 15.83
C PHE A 355 -36.84 47.17 16.87
#